data_ee12a158b8f8a26b2625220be6fab874
#
_entry.id   ee12a158b8f8a26b2625220be6fab874
#
_cell.length_a   1.000
_cell.length_b   1.000
_cell.length_c   1.000
_cell.angle_alpha   90.00
_cell.angle_beta   90.00
_cell.angle_gamma   90.00
#
_symmetry.space_group_name_H-M   'P 1'
#
loop_
_entity.id
_entity.type
_entity.pdbx_description
1 polymer ?
#
loop_
_entity_poly.entity_id
_entity_poly.type
_entity_poly.pdbx_seq_one_letter_code
_entity_poly.pdbx_strand_id
1 'polypeptide(L)'
;MIRLLTLIAAILGVVAYLAFSFRMEKSMEDSAVVPSSPPSSPFNATVGAGGLVEALGDNVNVASIVSGVVEKVFVTVGDTVKKGDPLFQVVSSQESTALSSAKRELVVREAAIEVAEKELEQRKDVYDRTEKLRLKNVSSDEEGAQAVLVLGQATAQLAKAQADLELGQARVIEAEAALDRTLVKAPRDGEILRINVREGEYAQPFVGDAALVLGNTKRLQVRVDIDEYNAQRVHSSAAAVAYPKGDRTKSIPLSFSRFEPLVVPKKSLTGAPVERVDTRVLQVIYSFECPDWPIYVGQQLDVFIDAGDLASSPPPAGK
;
A
#
# COMPACT_ATOMS: atom_id res chain seq x y z
N MET A 1 39.78 14.32 -72.20
CA MET A 1 39.34 15.22 -71.12
C MET A 1 38.31 14.59 -70.17
N ILE A 2 37.24 13.93 -70.63
CA ILE A 2 36.16 13.35 -69.76
C ILE A 2 36.67 12.31 -68.77
N ARG A 3 37.60 11.41 -69.17
CA ARG A 3 38.16 10.35 -68.24
C ARG A 3 39.01 10.95 -67.11
N LEU A 4 39.63 12.09 -67.29
CA LEU A 4 40.41 12.76 -66.24
C LEU A 4 39.49 13.42 -65.22
N LEU A 5 38.36 13.98 -65.69
CA LEU A 5 37.37 14.62 -64.82
C LEU A 5 36.64 13.59 -63.89
N THR A 6 36.34 12.39 -64.42
CA THR A 6 35.73 11.33 -63.66
C THR A 6 36.66 10.76 -62.57
N LEU A 7 37.96 10.71 -62.86
CA LEU A 7 38.97 10.25 -61.92
C LEU A 7 39.18 11.26 -60.79
N ILE A 8 39.17 12.55 -61.09
CA ILE A 8 39.24 13.61 -60.06
C ILE A 8 37.96 13.59 -59.15
N ALA A 9 36.78 13.42 -59.79
CA ALA A 9 35.51 13.33 -58.97
C ALA A 9 35.48 12.10 -58.04
N ALA A 10 36.00 10.96 -58.53
CA ALA A 10 36.09 9.75 -57.68
C ALA A 10 37.07 9.91 -56.50
N ILE A 11 38.24 10.56 -56.77
CA ILE A 11 39.21 10.84 -55.70
C ILE A 11 38.62 11.81 -54.65
N LEU A 12 37.92 12.87 -55.09
CA LEU A 12 37.25 13.81 -54.22
C LEU A 12 36.12 13.11 -53.33
N GLY A 13 35.38 12.21 -53.95
CA GLY A 13 34.36 11.42 -53.25
C GLY A 13 34.95 10.52 -52.16
N VAL A 14 36.09 9.86 -52.45
CA VAL A 14 36.81 9.03 -51.48
C VAL A 14 37.37 9.88 -50.33
N VAL A 15 37.96 11.02 -50.63
CA VAL A 15 38.49 11.93 -49.60
C VAL A 15 37.36 12.50 -48.74
N ALA A 16 36.23 12.88 -49.34
CA ALA A 16 35.06 13.34 -48.59
C ALA A 16 34.48 12.24 -47.69
N TYR A 17 34.40 10.99 -48.16
CA TYR A 17 33.97 9.85 -47.39
C TYR A 17 34.90 9.55 -46.22
N LEU A 18 36.21 9.56 -46.42
CA LEU A 18 37.20 9.37 -45.37
C LEU A 18 37.17 10.51 -44.35
N ALA A 19 37.00 11.75 -44.77
CA ALA A 19 36.85 12.88 -43.86
C ALA A 19 35.55 12.82 -43.05
N PHE A 20 34.48 12.34 -43.68
CA PHE A 20 33.18 12.15 -42.97
C PHE A 20 33.26 11.00 -41.96
N SER A 21 33.85 9.85 -42.30
CA SER A 21 34.03 8.71 -41.39
C SER A 21 34.94 9.08 -40.21
N PHE A 22 36.04 9.79 -40.44
CA PHE A 22 36.93 10.28 -39.37
C PHE A 22 36.24 11.26 -38.44
N ARG A 23 35.32 12.09 -38.95
CA ARG A 23 34.56 13.06 -38.19
C ARG A 23 33.45 12.38 -37.35
N MET A 24 32.87 11.30 -37.89
CA MET A 24 31.87 10.50 -37.20
C MET A 24 32.47 9.65 -36.05
N GLU A 25 33.67 9.09 -36.28
CA GLU A 25 34.42 8.33 -35.29
C GLU A 25 34.84 9.22 -34.10
N LYS A 26 35.31 10.44 -34.35
CA LYS A 26 35.67 11.41 -33.34
C LYS A 26 34.46 11.95 -32.56
N SER A 27 33.26 12.01 -33.20
CA SER A 27 32.02 12.41 -32.54
C SER A 27 31.47 11.30 -31.63
N MET A 28 31.78 10.03 -31.89
CA MET A 28 31.41 8.90 -31.02
C MET A 28 32.34 8.76 -29.77
N GLU A 29 33.62 9.09 -29.91
CA GLU A 29 34.54 9.11 -28.77
C GLU A 29 34.23 10.23 -27.75
N ASP A 30 33.81 11.40 -28.22
CA ASP A 30 33.48 12.54 -27.34
C ASP A 30 32.14 12.39 -26.61
N SER A 31 31.30 11.42 -27.00
CA SER A 31 30.02 11.09 -26.37
C SER A 31 30.09 9.89 -25.42
N ALA A 32 31.24 9.25 -25.29
CA ALA A 32 31.46 8.24 -24.26
C ALA A 32 31.44 8.92 -22.88
N VAL A 33 30.28 8.89 -22.22
CA VAL A 33 30.19 9.22 -20.80
C VAL A 33 31.22 8.34 -20.08
N VAL A 34 32.34 8.93 -19.68
CA VAL A 34 33.35 8.26 -18.86
C VAL A 34 32.61 7.73 -17.63
N PRO A 35 32.52 6.40 -17.41
CA PRO A 35 31.89 5.90 -16.21
C PRO A 35 32.64 6.51 -15.04
N SER A 36 31.95 7.28 -14.21
CA SER A 36 32.55 7.84 -13.01
C SER A 36 33.11 6.65 -12.21
N SER A 37 34.41 6.71 -11.89
CA SER A 37 35.03 5.62 -11.12
C SER A 37 34.21 5.37 -9.86
N PRO A 38 33.96 4.13 -9.44
CA PRO A 38 33.18 3.82 -8.25
C PRO A 38 33.80 4.54 -7.02
N PRO A 39 33.00 4.96 -6.03
CA PRO A 39 33.51 5.60 -4.84
C PRO A 39 34.53 4.66 -4.14
N SER A 40 35.63 5.24 -3.66
CA SER A 40 36.59 4.48 -2.85
C SER A 40 36.02 4.32 -1.45
N SER A 41 36.18 3.14 -0.88
CA SER A 41 35.78 2.87 0.50
C SER A 41 36.49 3.79 1.49
N PRO A 42 35.78 4.34 2.47
CA PRO A 42 36.40 5.08 3.59
C PRO A 42 37.02 4.15 4.65
N PHE A 43 36.80 2.84 4.57
CA PHE A 43 37.27 1.87 5.57
C PHE A 43 38.39 0.99 5.02
N ASN A 44 39.29 0.54 5.89
CA ASN A 44 40.43 -0.34 5.51
C ASN A 44 39.95 -1.75 5.12
N ALA A 45 39.01 -2.30 5.89
CA ALA A 45 38.34 -3.57 5.58
C ALA A 45 36.86 -3.30 5.31
N THR A 46 36.40 -3.58 4.11
CA THR A 46 35.06 -3.14 3.67
C THR A 46 34.27 -4.27 3.05
N VAL A 47 32.99 -4.27 3.35
CA VAL A 47 31.96 -4.96 2.54
C VAL A 47 31.24 -3.89 1.72
N GLY A 48 31.44 -3.93 0.40
CA GLY A 48 30.68 -3.08 -0.54
C GLY A 48 29.40 -3.78 -0.96
N ALA A 49 28.28 -3.07 -0.98
CA ALA A 49 26.98 -3.59 -1.37
C ALA A 49 26.10 -2.53 -2.02
N GLY A 50 25.17 -2.97 -2.86
CA GLY A 50 24.12 -2.08 -3.39
C GLY A 50 23.03 -1.88 -2.35
N GLY A 51 22.61 -0.62 -2.17
CA GLY A 51 21.48 -0.26 -1.32
C GLY A 51 20.35 0.34 -2.13
N LEU A 52 19.12 0.12 -1.68
CA LEU A 52 17.91 0.74 -2.22
C LEU A 52 17.27 1.63 -1.16
N VAL A 53 17.03 2.88 -1.50
CA VAL A 53 16.33 3.82 -0.60
C VAL A 53 14.87 3.44 -0.51
N GLU A 54 14.36 3.32 0.70
CA GLU A 54 12.96 3.02 1.01
C GLU A 54 12.43 4.00 2.04
N ALA A 55 11.11 4.19 2.07
CA ALA A 55 10.47 4.91 3.15
C ALA A 55 10.60 4.14 4.47
N LEU A 56 10.71 4.83 5.60
CA LEU A 56 10.78 4.17 6.89
C LEU A 56 9.49 3.39 7.17
N GLY A 57 9.64 2.09 7.47
CA GLY A 57 8.53 1.15 7.69
C GLY A 57 7.90 0.64 6.40
N ASP A 58 8.67 0.59 5.33
CA ASP A 58 8.35 0.12 3.98
C ASP A 58 7.22 0.91 3.27
N ASN A 59 7.11 0.75 1.97
CA ASN A 59 6.04 1.35 1.21
C ASN A 59 4.76 0.52 1.38
N VAL A 60 3.62 1.19 1.53
CA VAL A 60 2.32 0.52 1.53
C VAL A 60 1.71 0.59 0.14
N ASN A 61 1.48 -0.56 -0.42
CA ASN A 61 0.75 -0.72 -1.67
C ASN A 61 -0.76 -0.70 -1.36
N VAL A 62 -1.42 0.39 -1.72
CA VAL A 62 -2.87 0.56 -1.55
C VAL A 62 -3.57 0.08 -2.81
N ALA A 63 -4.49 -0.88 -2.65
CA ALA A 63 -5.33 -1.39 -3.73
C ALA A 63 -6.81 -1.15 -3.40
N SER A 64 -7.68 -1.23 -4.42
CA SER A 64 -9.12 -1.26 -4.20
C SER A 64 -9.52 -2.55 -3.49
N ILE A 65 -10.50 -2.47 -2.60
CA ILE A 65 -11.10 -3.65 -1.95
C ILE A 65 -12.20 -4.24 -2.85
N VAL A 66 -12.85 -3.39 -3.64
CA VAL A 66 -13.93 -3.75 -4.55
C VAL A 66 -13.52 -3.49 -6.00
N SER A 67 -14.03 -4.31 -6.91
CA SER A 67 -13.85 -4.08 -8.34
C SER A 67 -14.85 -3.04 -8.84
N GLY A 68 -14.43 -2.16 -9.74
CA GLY A 68 -15.30 -1.17 -10.36
C GLY A 68 -14.55 -0.06 -11.05
N VAL A 69 -15.29 0.81 -11.72
CA VAL A 69 -14.72 2.00 -12.36
C VAL A 69 -14.40 3.05 -11.29
N VAL A 70 -13.23 3.65 -11.38
CA VAL A 70 -12.83 4.75 -10.49
C VAL A 70 -13.64 5.99 -10.85
N GLU A 71 -14.43 6.47 -9.90
CA GLU A 71 -15.27 7.66 -10.05
C GLU A 71 -14.45 8.92 -9.86
N LYS A 72 -13.59 8.93 -8.82
CA LYS A 72 -12.80 10.11 -8.46
C LYS A 72 -11.52 9.73 -7.74
N VAL A 73 -10.44 10.46 -8.01
CA VAL A 73 -9.17 10.44 -7.27
C VAL A 73 -9.04 11.74 -6.50
N PHE A 74 -8.84 11.67 -5.18
CA PHE A 74 -8.84 12.83 -4.28
C PHE A 74 -7.45 13.40 -3.99
N VAL A 75 -6.39 12.70 -4.40
CA VAL A 75 -4.99 13.01 -4.06
C VAL A 75 -4.13 13.11 -5.31
N THR A 76 -3.01 13.82 -5.17
CA THR A 76 -1.95 13.91 -6.19
C THR A 76 -0.63 13.35 -5.63
N VAL A 77 0.31 13.03 -6.54
CA VAL A 77 1.66 12.59 -6.14
C VAL A 77 2.35 13.71 -5.38
N GLY A 78 2.93 13.40 -4.21
CA GLY A 78 3.56 14.34 -3.30
C GLY A 78 2.64 14.87 -2.18
N ASP A 79 1.33 14.56 -2.23
CA ASP A 79 0.42 14.96 -1.14
C ASP A 79 0.72 14.18 0.14
N THR A 80 0.69 14.89 1.26
CA THR A 80 0.76 14.29 2.60
C THR A 80 -0.65 13.96 3.09
N VAL A 81 -0.89 12.71 3.44
CA VAL A 81 -2.19 12.22 3.93
C VAL A 81 -2.07 11.65 5.33
N LYS A 82 -3.17 11.70 6.08
CA LYS A 82 -3.34 11.06 7.39
C LYS A 82 -4.12 9.76 7.25
N LYS A 83 -3.96 8.88 8.22
CA LYS A 83 -4.78 7.67 8.31
C LYS A 83 -6.27 8.01 8.27
N GLY A 84 -6.98 7.38 7.33
CA GLY A 84 -8.41 7.58 7.12
C GLY A 84 -8.77 8.63 6.05
N ASP A 85 -7.81 9.41 5.55
CA ASP A 85 -8.07 10.37 4.48
C ASP A 85 -8.49 9.64 3.19
N PRO A 86 -9.46 10.18 2.42
CA PRO A 86 -9.91 9.60 1.17
C PRO A 86 -8.82 9.68 0.11
N LEU A 87 -8.56 8.57 -0.57
CA LEU A 87 -7.57 8.48 -1.65
C LEU A 87 -8.24 8.46 -3.02
N PHE A 88 -9.14 7.53 -3.22
CA PHE A 88 -9.97 7.46 -4.42
C PHE A 88 -11.27 6.71 -4.13
N GLN A 89 -12.25 6.89 -5.00
CA GLN A 89 -13.57 6.27 -4.91
C GLN A 89 -13.88 5.48 -6.16
N VAL A 90 -14.38 4.27 -5.97
CA VAL A 90 -14.99 3.46 -7.03
C VAL A 90 -16.46 3.83 -7.14
N VAL A 91 -17.04 3.73 -8.35
CA VAL A 91 -18.47 4.02 -8.58
C VAL A 91 -19.33 3.31 -7.54
N SER A 92 -20.10 4.09 -6.83
CA SER A 92 -20.86 3.68 -5.64
C SER A 92 -22.37 3.83 -5.77
N SER A 93 -22.86 4.03 -7.00
CA SER A 93 -24.29 4.29 -7.26
C SER A 93 -25.21 3.14 -6.83
N GLN A 94 -24.77 1.90 -6.99
CA GLN A 94 -25.52 0.71 -6.59
C GLN A 94 -25.59 0.61 -5.05
N GLU A 95 -24.45 0.76 -4.38
CA GLU A 95 -24.31 0.68 -2.93
C GLU A 95 -25.07 1.81 -2.24
N SER A 96 -25.01 3.04 -2.79
CA SER A 96 -25.75 4.19 -2.27
C SER A 96 -27.27 4.01 -2.40
N THR A 97 -27.72 3.41 -3.52
CA THR A 97 -29.14 3.07 -3.73
C THR A 97 -29.57 1.97 -2.77
N ALA A 98 -28.74 0.93 -2.58
CA ALA A 98 -29.01 -0.15 -1.63
C ALA A 98 -29.15 0.37 -0.20
N LEU A 99 -28.23 1.26 0.23
CA LEU A 99 -28.30 1.92 1.53
C LEU A 99 -29.57 2.76 1.69
N SER A 100 -29.91 3.54 0.68
CA SER A 100 -31.17 4.35 0.69
C SER A 100 -32.41 3.45 0.83
N SER A 101 -32.44 2.31 0.16
CA SER A 101 -33.52 1.34 0.23
C SER A 101 -33.60 0.67 1.61
N ALA A 102 -32.46 0.27 2.18
CA ALA A 102 -32.40 -0.32 3.51
C ALA A 102 -32.87 0.67 4.59
N LYS A 103 -32.47 1.94 4.49
CA LYS A 103 -32.94 3.00 5.42
C LYS A 103 -34.44 3.22 5.35
N ARG A 104 -35.04 3.19 4.15
CA ARG A 104 -36.50 3.32 3.99
C ARG A 104 -37.24 2.11 4.56
N GLU A 105 -36.71 0.89 4.35
CA GLU A 105 -37.27 -0.32 4.94
C GLU A 105 -37.23 -0.27 6.48
N LEU A 106 -36.15 0.24 7.06
CA LEU A 106 -36.02 0.44 8.52
C LEU A 106 -37.14 1.30 9.07
N VAL A 107 -37.45 2.45 8.44
CA VAL A 107 -38.55 3.34 8.85
C VAL A 107 -39.91 2.60 8.85
N VAL A 108 -40.16 1.74 7.86
CA VAL A 108 -41.40 0.93 7.85
C VAL A 108 -41.46 -0.04 9.03
N ARG A 109 -40.31 -0.64 9.42
CA ARG A 109 -40.24 -1.56 10.56
C ARG A 109 -40.38 -0.83 11.89
N GLU A 110 -39.83 0.40 12.01
CA GLU A 110 -40.07 1.27 13.18
C GLU A 110 -41.54 1.59 13.36
N ALA A 111 -42.24 1.96 12.28
CA ALA A 111 -43.68 2.20 12.31
C ALA A 111 -44.49 0.93 12.69
N ALA A 112 -44.02 -0.27 12.28
CA ALA A 112 -44.67 -1.54 12.64
C ALA A 112 -44.59 -1.83 14.15
N ILE A 113 -43.49 -1.42 14.82
CA ILE A 113 -43.40 -1.53 16.28
C ILE A 113 -44.46 -0.65 16.96
N GLU A 114 -44.59 0.62 16.52
CA GLU A 114 -45.58 1.52 17.10
C GLU A 114 -47.01 0.96 17.00
N VAL A 115 -47.35 0.36 15.86
CA VAL A 115 -48.64 -0.34 15.67
C VAL A 115 -48.78 -1.51 16.61
N ALA A 116 -47.77 -2.35 16.77
CA ALA A 116 -47.79 -3.52 17.65
C ALA A 116 -47.87 -3.11 19.13
N GLU A 117 -47.21 -2.04 19.53
CA GLU A 117 -47.29 -1.48 20.88
C GLU A 117 -48.71 -0.98 21.19
N LYS A 118 -49.33 -0.27 20.27
CA LYS A 118 -50.72 0.20 20.44
C LYS A 118 -51.69 -0.97 20.52
N GLU A 119 -51.52 -2.00 19.72
CA GLU A 119 -52.33 -3.21 19.82
C GLU A 119 -52.16 -3.91 21.16
N LEU A 120 -50.92 -4.09 21.64
CA LEU A 120 -50.65 -4.66 22.97
C LEU A 120 -51.30 -3.85 24.08
N GLU A 121 -51.20 -2.50 24.07
CA GLU A 121 -51.83 -1.61 25.03
C GLU A 121 -53.37 -1.82 25.05
N GLN A 122 -53.99 -1.87 23.89
CA GLN A 122 -55.42 -2.12 23.77
C GLN A 122 -55.86 -3.48 24.34
N ARG A 123 -55.08 -4.57 23.99
CA ARG A 123 -55.38 -5.93 24.48
C ARG A 123 -55.17 -6.06 25.97
N LYS A 124 -54.18 -5.36 26.52
CA LYS A 124 -53.94 -5.30 27.95
C LYS A 124 -55.09 -4.61 28.69
N ASP A 125 -55.63 -3.50 28.16
CA ASP A 125 -56.78 -2.84 28.73
C ASP A 125 -58.02 -3.70 28.73
N VAL A 126 -58.25 -4.50 27.68
CA VAL A 126 -59.32 -5.47 27.61
C VAL A 126 -59.14 -6.59 28.66
N TYR A 127 -57.95 -7.14 28.76
CA TYR A 127 -57.60 -8.14 29.74
C TYR A 127 -57.84 -7.60 31.16
N ASP A 128 -57.33 -6.43 31.50
CA ASP A 128 -57.45 -5.85 32.85
C ASP A 128 -58.92 -5.58 33.24
N ARG A 129 -59.76 -5.19 32.27
CA ARG A 129 -61.20 -5.06 32.50
C ARG A 129 -61.91 -6.38 32.71
N THR A 130 -61.65 -7.36 31.84
CA THR A 130 -62.24 -8.71 31.95
C THR A 130 -61.85 -9.36 33.25
N GLU A 131 -60.63 -9.26 33.71
CA GLU A 131 -60.16 -9.81 34.97
C GLU A 131 -60.82 -9.17 36.20
N LYS A 132 -61.01 -7.82 36.18
CA LYS A 132 -61.78 -7.12 37.22
C LYS A 132 -63.23 -7.55 37.26
N LEU A 133 -63.90 -7.86 36.15
CA LEU A 133 -65.26 -8.35 36.09
C LEU A 133 -65.35 -9.83 36.54
N ARG A 134 -64.37 -10.65 36.21
CA ARG A 134 -64.25 -12.06 36.64
C ARG A 134 -64.15 -12.17 38.17
N LEU A 135 -63.32 -11.32 38.78
CA LEU A 135 -63.19 -11.22 40.24
C LEU A 135 -64.50 -10.81 40.94
N LYS A 136 -65.43 -10.17 40.23
CA LYS A 136 -66.74 -9.79 40.72
C LYS A 136 -67.84 -10.80 40.34
N ASN A 137 -67.50 -11.95 39.78
CA ASN A 137 -68.40 -13.00 39.26
C ASN A 137 -69.38 -12.51 38.17
N VAL A 138 -68.99 -11.49 37.39
CA VAL A 138 -69.79 -10.90 36.28
C VAL A 138 -69.39 -11.42 34.92
N SER A 139 -68.12 -11.88 34.75
CA SER A 139 -67.57 -12.47 33.53
C SER A 139 -67.28 -13.97 33.74
N SER A 140 -67.40 -14.78 32.69
CA SER A 140 -67.11 -16.20 32.73
C SER A 140 -65.61 -16.52 32.74
N ASP A 141 -65.23 -17.73 33.24
CA ASP A 141 -63.84 -18.20 33.19
C ASP A 141 -63.34 -18.38 31.75
N GLU A 142 -64.24 -18.71 30.84
CA GLU A 142 -63.91 -18.82 29.40
C GLU A 142 -63.53 -17.47 28.77
N GLU A 143 -64.26 -16.38 29.10
CA GLU A 143 -63.94 -15.03 28.65
C GLU A 143 -62.58 -14.59 29.23
N GLY A 144 -62.26 -14.91 30.46
CA GLY A 144 -60.96 -14.64 31.07
C GLY A 144 -59.83 -15.38 30.37
N ALA A 145 -60.03 -16.68 30.08
CA ALA A 145 -59.03 -17.48 29.35
C ALA A 145 -58.80 -16.96 27.93
N GLN A 146 -59.85 -16.52 27.24
CA GLN A 146 -59.73 -15.93 25.91
C GLN A 146 -58.98 -14.59 25.96
N ALA A 147 -59.22 -13.74 26.93
CA ALA A 147 -58.50 -12.48 27.10
C ALA A 147 -56.98 -12.70 27.32
N VAL A 148 -56.59 -13.75 28.10
CA VAL A 148 -55.17 -14.14 28.27
C VAL A 148 -54.53 -14.57 26.96
N LEU A 149 -55.23 -15.41 26.17
CA LEU A 149 -54.72 -15.87 24.87
C LEU A 149 -54.48 -14.70 23.92
N VAL A 150 -55.43 -13.78 23.80
CA VAL A 150 -55.32 -12.59 22.91
C VAL A 150 -54.20 -11.66 23.37
N LEU A 151 -54.03 -11.44 24.69
CA LEU A 151 -52.90 -10.69 25.23
C LEU A 151 -51.56 -11.36 24.88
N GLY A 152 -51.49 -12.68 25.03
CA GLY A 152 -50.31 -13.45 24.66
C GLY A 152 -49.97 -13.33 23.16
N GLN A 153 -50.97 -13.33 22.29
CA GLN A 153 -50.78 -13.12 20.86
C GLN A 153 -50.24 -11.72 20.55
N ALA A 154 -50.78 -10.67 21.19
CA ALA A 154 -50.30 -9.31 20.98
C ALA A 154 -48.84 -9.12 21.47
N THR A 155 -48.52 -9.78 22.61
CA THR A 155 -47.14 -9.77 23.13
C THR A 155 -46.17 -10.44 22.16
N ALA A 156 -46.57 -11.59 21.58
CA ALA A 156 -45.76 -12.28 20.57
C ALA A 156 -45.61 -11.45 19.29
N GLN A 157 -46.66 -10.72 18.90
CA GLN A 157 -46.62 -9.84 17.73
C GLN A 157 -45.65 -8.66 17.92
N LEU A 158 -45.61 -8.05 19.12
CA LEU A 158 -44.62 -7.04 19.45
C LEU A 158 -43.19 -7.60 19.41
N ALA A 159 -42.97 -8.77 20.04
CA ALA A 159 -41.67 -9.42 20.00
C ALA A 159 -41.19 -9.72 18.56
N LYS A 160 -42.12 -10.13 17.71
CA LYS A 160 -41.82 -10.32 16.28
C LYS A 160 -41.44 -9.00 15.61
N ALA A 161 -42.19 -7.92 15.82
CA ALA A 161 -41.88 -6.60 15.24
C ALA A 161 -40.53 -6.08 15.72
N GLN A 162 -40.15 -6.31 16.97
CA GLN A 162 -38.83 -5.98 17.51
C GLN A 162 -37.70 -6.76 16.83
N ALA A 163 -37.87 -8.09 16.64
CA ALA A 163 -36.90 -8.89 15.89
C ALA A 163 -36.78 -8.47 14.42
N ASP A 164 -37.90 -8.09 13.80
CA ASP A 164 -37.91 -7.55 12.43
C ASP A 164 -37.19 -6.21 12.35
N LEU A 165 -37.27 -5.35 13.37
CA LEU A 165 -36.51 -4.10 13.46
C LEU A 165 -35.01 -4.37 13.54
N GLU A 166 -34.58 -5.27 14.45
CA GLU A 166 -33.16 -5.65 14.57
C GLU A 166 -32.59 -6.16 13.23
N LEU A 167 -33.35 -6.97 12.50
CA LEU A 167 -32.98 -7.42 11.15
C LEU A 167 -32.85 -6.23 10.19
N GLY A 168 -33.75 -5.26 10.24
CA GLY A 168 -33.68 -4.04 9.45
C GLY A 168 -32.42 -3.21 9.75
N GLN A 169 -32.09 -3.05 11.03
CA GLN A 169 -30.87 -2.34 11.46
C GLN A 169 -29.60 -3.06 10.95
N ALA A 170 -29.56 -4.40 11.05
CA ALA A 170 -28.45 -5.17 10.51
C ALA A 170 -28.24 -4.96 9.00
N ARG A 171 -29.34 -4.88 8.22
CA ARG A 171 -29.28 -4.60 6.78
C ARG A 171 -28.75 -3.20 6.45
N VAL A 172 -29.11 -2.19 7.27
CA VAL A 172 -28.55 -0.84 7.10
C VAL A 172 -27.03 -0.86 7.36
N ILE A 173 -26.58 -1.51 8.42
CA ILE A 173 -25.15 -1.66 8.74
C ILE A 173 -24.40 -2.35 7.59
N GLU A 174 -24.97 -3.42 7.04
CA GLU A 174 -24.38 -4.14 5.91
C GLU A 174 -24.25 -3.23 4.67
N ALA A 175 -25.31 -2.47 4.34
CA ALA A 175 -25.30 -1.55 3.20
C ALA A 175 -24.33 -0.37 3.42
N GLU A 176 -24.19 0.14 4.65
CA GLU A 176 -23.21 1.17 5.00
C GLU A 176 -21.77 0.65 4.85
N ALA A 177 -21.52 -0.57 5.32
CA ALA A 177 -20.21 -1.22 5.15
C ALA A 177 -19.89 -1.50 3.68
N ALA A 178 -20.89 -1.84 2.85
CA ALA A 178 -20.71 -2.01 1.43
C ALA A 178 -20.33 -0.70 0.73
N LEU A 179 -21.01 0.40 1.08
CA LEU A 179 -20.70 1.73 0.58
C LEU A 179 -19.33 2.23 1.05
N ASP A 180 -18.97 2.03 2.33
CA ASP A 180 -17.66 2.45 2.85
C ASP A 180 -16.49 1.75 2.13
N ARG A 181 -16.67 0.50 1.71
CA ARG A 181 -15.65 -0.23 0.93
C ARG A 181 -15.39 0.34 -0.47
N THR A 182 -16.31 1.12 -1.04
CA THR A 182 -16.10 1.80 -2.32
C THR A 182 -15.16 2.99 -2.21
N LEU A 183 -15.00 3.56 -1.00
CA LEU A 183 -14.09 4.64 -0.70
C LEU A 183 -12.78 4.08 -0.13
N VAL A 184 -11.72 4.13 -0.92
CA VAL A 184 -10.40 3.70 -0.48
C VAL A 184 -9.74 4.81 0.32
N LYS A 185 -9.35 4.49 1.56
CA LYS A 185 -8.77 5.42 2.53
C LYS A 185 -7.31 5.10 2.82
N ALA A 186 -6.54 6.09 3.26
CA ALA A 186 -5.16 5.91 3.68
C ALA A 186 -5.08 5.00 4.92
N PRO A 187 -4.30 3.89 4.87
CA PRO A 187 -4.18 2.96 6.00
C PRO A 187 -3.31 3.51 7.14
N ARG A 188 -2.44 4.47 6.83
CA ARG A 188 -1.55 5.16 7.77
C ARG A 188 -1.20 6.56 7.25
N ASP A 189 -0.55 7.36 8.10
CA ASP A 189 0.03 8.64 7.71
C ASP A 189 1.19 8.43 6.74
N GLY A 190 1.36 9.34 5.76
CA GLY A 190 2.44 9.27 4.80
C GLY A 190 2.27 10.24 3.65
N GLU A 191 3.11 10.08 2.64
CA GLU A 191 3.10 10.84 1.40
C GLU A 191 2.78 9.92 0.22
N ILE A 192 2.03 10.39 -0.74
CA ILE A 192 1.68 9.67 -1.96
C ILE A 192 2.89 9.64 -2.89
N LEU A 193 3.53 8.48 -3.01
CA LEU A 193 4.73 8.30 -3.83
C LEU A 193 4.39 8.05 -5.30
N ARG A 194 3.28 7.36 -5.57
CA ARG A 194 2.85 7.02 -6.93
C ARG A 194 1.35 6.77 -6.97
N ILE A 195 0.74 7.16 -8.09
CA ILE A 195 -0.65 6.87 -8.42
C ILE A 195 -0.66 6.13 -9.76
N ASN A 196 -1.19 4.91 -9.75
CA ASN A 196 -1.30 4.06 -10.94
C ASN A 196 -2.75 3.94 -11.43
N VAL A 197 -3.68 4.66 -10.81
CA VAL A 197 -5.12 4.61 -11.12
C VAL A 197 -5.60 6.00 -11.53
N ARG A 198 -6.51 6.06 -12.50
CA ARG A 198 -7.11 7.31 -13.01
C ARG A 198 -8.61 7.23 -13.01
N GLU A 199 -9.26 8.41 -12.98
CA GLU A 199 -10.71 8.51 -13.14
C GLU A 199 -11.13 7.88 -14.47
N GLY A 200 -12.18 7.05 -14.43
CA GLY A 200 -12.67 6.27 -15.57
C GLY A 200 -11.96 4.92 -15.79
N GLU A 201 -10.86 4.63 -15.14
CA GLU A 201 -10.19 3.32 -15.21
C GLU A 201 -10.88 2.28 -14.32
N TYR A 202 -10.75 1.00 -14.68
CA TYR A 202 -11.30 -0.10 -13.92
C TYR A 202 -10.31 -0.60 -12.87
N ALA A 203 -10.61 -0.37 -11.60
CA ALA A 203 -9.83 -0.88 -10.48
C ALA A 203 -10.23 -2.30 -10.13
N GLN A 204 -9.22 -3.15 -9.87
CA GLN A 204 -9.42 -4.54 -9.42
C GLN A 204 -8.65 -4.80 -8.12
N PRO A 205 -9.20 -5.60 -7.19
CA PRO A 205 -8.48 -6.06 -6.03
C PRO A 205 -7.30 -6.96 -6.44
N PHE A 206 -6.11 -6.70 -5.91
CA PHE A 206 -4.93 -7.58 -6.00
C PHE A 206 -4.47 -8.01 -7.41
N VAL A 207 -4.88 -7.34 -8.47
CA VAL A 207 -4.44 -7.63 -9.83
C VAL A 207 -3.54 -6.50 -10.34
N GLY A 208 -2.30 -6.84 -10.70
CA GLY A 208 -1.33 -5.90 -11.25
C GLY A 208 -0.63 -5.03 -10.21
N ASP A 209 -0.26 -3.81 -10.61
CA ASP A 209 0.37 -2.82 -9.74
C ASP A 209 -0.64 -2.25 -8.74
N ALA A 210 -0.14 -1.88 -7.55
CA ALA A 210 -0.96 -1.19 -6.57
C ALA A 210 -1.59 0.09 -7.14
N ALA A 211 -2.84 0.40 -6.79
CA ALA A 211 -3.52 1.61 -7.25
C ALA A 211 -2.77 2.88 -6.82
N LEU A 212 -2.28 2.89 -5.58
CA LEU A 212 -1.41 3.94 -5.04
C LEU A 212 -0.28 3.33 -4.21
N VAL A 213 0.83 4.06 -4.12
CA VAL A 213 1.94 3.73 -3.23
C VAL A 213 2.09 4.86 -2.22
N LEU A 214 2.00 4.50 -0.94
CA LEU A 214 2.12 5.40 0.20
C LEU A 214 3.41 5.09 0.96
N GLY A 215 4.21 6.10 1.31
CA GLY A 215 5.44 5.95 2.08
C GLY A 215 5.64 7.08 3.07
N ASN A 216 6.46 6.85 4.10
CA ASN A 216 6.86 7.91 5.03
C ASN A 216 8.21 8.50 4.57
N THR A 217 8.17 9.61 3.85
CA THR A 217 9.36 10.28 3.29
C THR A 217 10.10 11.16 4.31
N LYS A 218 9.52 11.43 5.49
CA LYS A 218 10.19 12.21 6.56
C LYS A 218 11.40 11.49 7.15
N ARG A 219 11.42 10.18 7.11
CA ARG A 219 12.54 9.33 7.50
C ARG A 219 12.71 8.25 6.44
N LEU A 220 13.92 8.08 6.00
CA LEU A 220 14.27 7.11 4.99
C LEU A 220 15.13 5.99 5.59
N GLN A 221 15.08 4.85 4.95
CA GLN A 221 15.92 3.70 5.24
C GLN A 221 16.58 3.23 3.94
N VAL A 222 17.70 2.53 4.09
CA VAL A 222 18.37 1.84 2.98
C VAL A 222 18.30 0.36 3.25
N ARG A 223 17.74 -0.39 2.33
CA ARG A 223 17.85 -1.84 2.28
C ARG A 223 19.11 -2.18 1.52
N VAL A 224 20.04 -2.84 2.19
CA VAL A 224 21.36 -3.19 1.65
C VAL A 224 21.39 -4.68 1.40
N ASP A 225 21.67 -5.09 0.16
CA ASP A 225 21.78 -6.47 -0.26
C ASP A 225 23.25 -6.93 -0.15
N ILE A 226 23.56 -7.68 0.90
CA ILE A 226 24.89 -8.19 1.18
C ILE A 226 25.02 -9.63 0.69
N ASP A 227 25.99 -9.91 -0.16
CA ASP A 227 26.24 -11.27 -0.66
C ASP A 227 26.46 -12.24 0.49
N GLU A 228 25.91 -13.44 0.41
CA GLU A 228 25.95 -14.49 1.46
C GLU A 228 27.38 -14.75 1.97
N TYR A 229 28.38 -14.71 1.09
CA TYR A 229 29.80 -14.88 1.46
C TYR A 229 30.32 -13.80 2.41
N ASN A 230 29.77 -12.60 2.37
CA ASN A 230 30.15 -11.46 3.19
C ASN A 230 29.23 -11.27 4.40
N ALA A 231 28.14 -11.99 4.49
CA ALA A 231 27.11 -11.82 5.53
C ALA A 231 27.70 -11.98 6.95
N GLN A 232 28.62 -12.93 7.14
CA GLN A 232 29.26 -13.19 8.44
C GLN A 232 30.25 -12.09 8.87
N ARG A 233 30.67 -11.22 7.96
CA ARG A 233 31.61 -10.11 8.22
C ARG A 233 30.91 -8.85 8.69
N VAL A 234 29.59 -8.79 8.60
CA VAL A 234 28.80 -7.61 8.95
C VAL A 234 28.17 -7.79 10.32
N HIS A 235 28.45 -6.84 11.21
CA HIS A 235 27.95 -6.83 12.58
C HIS A 235 27.04 -5.62 12.82
N SER A 236 26.14 -5.71 13.79
CA SER A 236 25.19 -4.64 14.13
C SER A 236 25.86 -3.34 14.59
N SER A 237 27.11 -3.41 15.09
CA SER A 237 27.91 -2.27 15.51
C SER A 237 28.78 -1.67 14.41
N ALA A 238 28.79 -2.26 13.20
CA ALA A 238 29.64 -1.83 12.10
C ALA A 238 29.21 -0.44 11.60
N ALA A 239 30.19 0.47 11.43
CA ALA A 239 29.94 1.75 10.78
C ALA A 239 29.63 1.53 9.31
N ALA A 240 28.68 2.28 8.77
CA ALA A 240 28.31 2.21 7.38
C ALA A 240 28.08 3.60 6.79
N VAL A 241 28.46 3.75 5.51
CA VAL A 241 28.31 5.00 4.76
C VAL A 241 27.77 4.66 3.38
N ALA A 242 26.83 5.48 2.90
CA ALA A 242 26.28 5.36 1.56
C ALA A 242 26.65 6.57 0.68
N TYR A 243 26.72 6.32 -0.62
CA TYR A 243 26.97 7.34 -1.63
C TYR A 243 25.91 7.19 -2.74
N PRO A 244 25.33 8.29 -3.27
CA PRO A 244 24.53 8.25 -4.45
C PRO A 244 25.35 7.71 -5.63
N LYS A 245 24.73 6.89 -6.47
CA LYS A 245 25.40 6.33 -7.63
C LYS A 245 25.91 7.45 -8.55
N GLY A 246 27.23 7.47 -8.79
CA GLY A 246 27.87 8.48 -9.63
C GLY A 246 28.28 9.79 -8.93
N ASP A 247 27.97 9.98 -7.63
CA ASP A 247 28.41 11.16 -6.87
C ASP A 247 29.18 10.74 -5.62
N ARG A 248 30.49 10.99 -5.63
CA ARG A 248 31.39 10.64 -4.52
C ARG A 248 31.48 11.73 -3.44
N THR A 249 30.97 12.90 -3.74
CA THR A 249 31.10 14.07 -2.84
C THR A 249 30.02 14.05 -1.75
N LYS A 250 28.93 13.34 -1.98
CA LYS A 250 27.78 13.27 -1.09
C LYS A 250 27.80 11.97 -0.30
N SER A 251 28.22 12.03 0.95
CA SER A 251 28.21 10.88 1.85
C SER A 251 27.01 10.96 2.80
N ILE A 252 26.40 9.81 3.06
CA ILE A 252 25.28 9.64 3.97
C ILE A 252 25.74 8.67 5.07
N PRO A 253 25.90 9.13 6.32
CA PRO A 253 26.16 8.23 7.43
C PRO A 253 24.92 7.37 7.68
N LEU A 254 25.13 6.07 7.84
CA LEU A 254 24.07 5.10 8.05
C LEU A 254 24.10 4.58 9.48
N SER A 255 22.92 4.49 10.10
CA SER A 255 22.73 3.90 11.42
C SER A 255 22.07 2.53 11.25
N PHE A 256 22.69 1.49 11.83
CA PHE A 256 22.12 0.14 11.79
C PHE A 256 20.72 0.12 12.43
N SER A 257 19.77 -0.51 11.76
CA SER A 257 18.41 -0.71 12.26
C SER A 257 18.15 -2.18 12.61
N ARG A 258 18.25 -3.07 11.63
CA ARG A 258 18.02 -4.51 11.81
C ARG A 258 18.64 -5.35 10.70
N PHE A 259 18.86 -6.62 10.99
CA PHE A 259 19.01 -7.65 9.97
C PHE A 259 17.63 -8.19 9.59
N GLU A 260 17.44 -8.55 8.33
CA GLU A 260 16.35 -9.39 7.90
C GLU A 260 16.86 -10.84 7.84
N PRO A 261 16.48 -11.72 8.79
CA PRO A 261 17.13 -13.03 8.96
C PRO A 261 16.66 -14.05 7.90
N LEU A 262 16.44 -13.59 6.68
CA LEU A 262 16.03 -14.38 5.53
C LEU A 262 16.98 -14.09 4.37
N VAL A 263 17.71 -15.11 3.93
CA VAL A 263 18.56 -15.01 2.73
C VAL A 263 17.70 -15.24 1.50
N VAL A 264 17.63 -14.23 0.64
CA VAL A 264 16.79 -14.22 -0.57
C VAL A 264 17.64 -14.21 -1.84
N PRO A 265 17.13 -14.69 -2.98
CA PRO A 265 17.80 -14.49 -4.26
C PRO A 265 17.97 -13.01 -4.56
N LYS A 266 19.16 -12.59 -5.00
CA LYS A 266 19.43 -11.21 -5.42
C LYS A 266 18.53 -10.85 -6.58
N LYS A 267 17.77 -9.75 -6.42
CA LYS A 267 17.05 -9.16 -7.53
C LYS A 267 17.99 -8.20 -8.25
N SER A 268 18.26 -8.44 -9.56
CA SER A 268 19.09 -7.55 -10.35
C SER A 268 18.50 -6.14 -10.34
N LEU A 269 19.25 -5.18 -9.80
CA LEU A 269 18.86 -3.76 -9.77
C LEU A 269 19.36 -3.03 -11.02
N THR A 270 20.33 -3.62 -11.75
CA THR A 270 20.99 -2.96 -12.90
C THR A 270 20.42 -3.34 -14.25
N GLY A 271 19.59 -4.40 -14.33
CA GLY A 271 19.02 -4.86 -15.60
C GLY A 271 20.06 -5.32 -16.65
N ALA A 272 21.34 -5.48 -16.24
CA ALA A 272 22.40 -5.92 -17.14
C ALA A 272 22.25 -7.43 -17.41
N PRO A 273 22.31 -7.89 -18.67
CA PRO A 273 22.08 -9.30 -19.02
C PRO A 273 23.19 -10.24 -18.54
N VAL A 274 24.26 -9.73 -17.92
CA VAL A 274 25.44 -10.49 -17.44
C VAL A 274 25.48 -10.62 -15.91
N GLU A 275 24.52 -10.03 -15.18
CA GLU A 275 24.50 -10.15 -13.71
C GLU A 275 24.11 -11.58 -13.32
N ARG A 276 24.98 -12.25 -12.53
CA ARG A 276 24.71 -13.60 -12.02
C ARG A 276 23.43 -13.59 -11.17
N VAL A 277 22.37 -14.16 -11.70
CA VAL A 277 21.04 -14.28 -11.06
C VAL A 277 21.06 -15.28 -9.89
N ASP A 278 22.17 -16.00 -9.70
CA ASP A 278 22.30 -17.15 -8.78
C ASP A 278 22.94 -16.78 -7.43
N THR A 279 23.14 -15.48 -7.15
CA THR A 279 23.66 -15.03 -5.86
C THR A 279 22.52 -14.79 -4.86
N ARG A 280 22.73 -15.30 -3.65
CA ARG A 280 21.83 -15.04 -2.52
C ARG A 280 22.37 -13.90 -1.67
N VAL A 281 21.47 -13.13 -1.09
CA VAL A 281 21.81 -11.96 -0.28
C VAL A 281 21.12 -11.98 1.07
N LEU A 282 21.85 -11.53 2.09
CA LEU A 282 21.30 -11.13 3.37
C LEU A 282 20.91 -9.65 3.28
N GLN A 283 19.70 -9.33 3.64
CA GLN A 283 19.21 -7.95 3.63
C GLN A 283 19.46 -7.31 5.00
N VAL A 284 20.08 -6.12 4.96
CA VAL A 284 20.34 -5.33 6.17
C VAL A 284 19.73 -3.96 5.99
N ILE A 285 18.97 -3.54 6.99
CA ILE A 285 18.28 -2.26 6.98
C ILE A 285 19.06 -1.26 7.82
N TYR A 286 19.38 -0.13 7.20
CA TYR A 286 19.97 1.02 7.84
C TYR A 286 19.01 2.21 7.76
N SER A 287 18.93 2.99 8.82
CA SER A 287 18.23 4.28 8.83
C SER A 287 19.21 5.43 8.63
N PHE A 288 18.75 6.52 8.07
CA PHE A 288 19.52 7.75 7.94
C PHE A 288 18.60 8.98 8.01
N GLU A 289 19.16 10.10 8.37
CA GLU A 289 18.47 11.40 8.32
C GLU A 289 18.50 11.95 6.91
N CYS A 290 17.40 12.55 6.46
CA CYS A 290 17.34 13.14 5.13
C CYS A 290 18.41 14.24 5.01
N PRO A 291 19.32 14.15 4.03
CA PRO A 291 20.30 15.18 3.80
C PRO A 291 19.66 16.45 3.21
N ASP A 292 20.39 17.58 3.21
CA ASP A 292 19.93 18.86 2.67
C ASP A 292 19.75 18.88 1.13
N TRP A 293 20.05 17.77 0.46
CA TRP A 293 19.90 17.59 -0.98
C TRP A 293 18.86 16.52 -1.29
N PRO A 294 18.20 16.58 -2.47
CA PRO A 294 17.12 15.64 -2.82
C PRO A 294 17.60 14.19 -2.86
N ILE A 295 16.89 13.32 -2.16
CA ILE A 295 17.02 11.88 -2.22
C ILE A 295 15.62 11.26 -2.37
N TYR A 296 15.48 10.28 -3.22
CA TYR A 296 14.18 9.73 -3.58
C TYR A 296 14.05 8.26 -3.18
N VAL A 297 12.88 7.85 -2.77
CA VAL A 297 12.53 6.44 -2.58
C VAL A 297 12.68 5.70 -3.90
N GLY A 298 13.34 4.54 -3.88
CA GLY A 298 13.70 3.78 -5.08
C GLY A 298 15.06 4.14 -5.66
N GLN A 299 15.77 5.15 -5.11
CA GLN A 299 17.11 5.51 -5.55
C GLN A 299 18.13 4.46 -5.09
N GLN A 300 19.09 4.14 -5.97
CA GLN A 300 20.19 3.24 -5.65
C GLN A 300 21.36 4.00 -5.02
N LEU A 301 21.94 3.39 -4.00
CA LEU A 301 23.13 3.87 -3.31
C LEU A 301 24.24 2.81 -3.33
N ASP A 302 25.48 3.26 -3.41
CA ASP A 302 26.64 2.41 -3.15
C ASP A 302 26.95 2.48 -1.64
N VAL A 303 26.84 1.36 -0.96
CA VAL A 303 26.99 1.26 0.50
C VAL A 303 28.29 0.57 0.85
N PHE A 304 29.05 1.16 1.77
CA PHE A 304 30.28 0.59 2.33
C PHE A 304 30.09 0.38 3.83
N ILE A 305 30.31 -0.84 4.27
CA ILE A 305 30.16 -1.28 5.65
C ILE A 305 31.55 -1.67 6.17
N ASP A 306 31.94 -1.17 7.33
CA ASP A 306 33.15 -1.57 7.99
C ASP A 306 33.07 -3.03 8.42
N ALA A 307 33.87 -3.88 7.79
CA ALA A 307 33.86 -5.32 8.07
C ALA A 307 34.76 -5.71 9.25
N GLY A 308 35.52 -4.76 9.85
CA GLY A 308 36.53 -5.05 10.85
C GLY A 308 37.60 -6.07 10.37
N ASP A 309 38.75 -6.06 10.97
CA ASP A 309 39.72 -7.16 10.76
C ASP A 309 39.23 -8.42 11.48
N LEU A 310 38.90 -9.49 10.73
CA LEU A 310 38.57 -10.83 11.28
C LEU A 310 39.70 -11.42 12.12
N ALA A 311 40.89 -10.76 12.14
CA ALA A 311 42.07 -11.22 12.84
C ALA A 311 42.04 -11.04 14.37
N SER A 312 41.04 -10.37 14.94
CA SER A 312 40.99 -10.00 16.37
C SER A 312 39.94 -10.75 17.22
N SER A 313 39.18 -11.66 16.65
CA SER A 313 38.28 -12.48 17.47
C SER A 313 39.01 -13.77 17.90
N PRO A 314 39.31 -13.96 19.20
CA PRO A 314 39.81 -15.27 19.66
C PRO A 314 38.73 -16.33 19.41
N PRO A 315 39.10 -17.57 19.04
CA PRO A 315 38.16 -18.64 18.86
C PRO A 315 37.35 -18.86 20.15
N PRO A 316 36.05 -19.16 20.05
CA PRO A 316 35.24 -19.44 21.23
C PRO A 316 35.86 -20.57 22.02
N ALA A 317 36.15 -20.36 23.30
CA ALA A 317 36.66 -21.39 24.20
C ALA A 317 35.62 -22.52 24.25
N GLY A 318 36.01 -23.67 23.73
CA GLY A 318 35.20 -24.88 23.76
C GLY A 318 34.78 -25.23 25.19
N LYS A 319 33.51 -25.50 25.36
CA LYS A 319 32.94 -26.28 26.47
C LYS A 319 32.37 -27.57 25.94
#